data_209729080cf2c9eb68f6f61c66344390
#
_entry.id   209729080cf2c9eb68f6f61c66344390
#
_cell.length_a   1.000
_cell.length_b   1.000
_cell.length_c   1.000
_cell.angle_alpha   90.00
_cell.angle_beta   90.00
_cell.angle_gamma   90.00
#
_symmetry.space_group_name_H-M   'P 1'
#
loop_
_entity.id
_entity.type
_entity.pdbx_description
1 polymer ?
#
loop_
_entity_poly.entity_id
_entity_poly.type
_entity_poly.pdbx_seq_one_letter_code
_entity_poly.pdbx_strand_id
1 'polypeptide(L)'
;MWSVSSFAKLVSPTEVKISPNGVWIAYTIKRVNPEKNKTARQIVLHNLEDDGKFFLPENTTKPRFSPDSKRLAYLKRDDEESKLFVMELRNFSSQLITTADSISFFDWSPSGRSLFVVTQKKRKDPDLYFETHIPVWFDAKGFLDDCRDVFHIFDVESCQELDQFEERNVVFAFWSKQGIVYTLAHEEAPFTRFNVMLYSERSKKTVLENVGMIATDHLQDGLILLGRKQKNVFQHDYVYLLKNGELLSLTERYGLDNSGHISLEVWASDSESYPIARGEWVYFKTGDRGSVKLERIHLIDSRKETILAEGAVTCFDASEDGKVVYVAVNSEIGAEVYLHRSGYPERITSLNLQFLETVPVRKLHHFEYKSFDGITIDAWYLKPDKPSAPLIVFVHGGPKGAYGNCLYFLGQLLAQEGFYVLYTNPRGSDNYDENFALAVKKKTGLEDFSDIMHGVEAIKKKEDITDVGITGISYGGFMTNWAITQTNTFTAAVSENGISYWFTSYAFSDIGFWFDKNLIGEDPLVDENYRKLSPIFYAKNVKTPLLLIHSLEDYRCPLDQSLMFYTVLKDLGKEVYIAIFKKGAHGHSVHGSYSHRLKRYKLILEFFKQKLMLKREKFDPEECFKT
;
A
#
# COMPACT_ATOMS: atom_id res chain seq x y z
N MET A 1 -24.21 11.24 -10.60
CA MET A 1 -23.13 12.15 -10.09
C MET A 1 -22.43 11.49 -8.93
N TRP A 2 -21.13 11.75 -8.79
CA TRP A 2 -20.37 11.31 -7.61
C TRP A 2 -20.91 12.01 -6.35
N SER A 3 -20.96 11.30 -5.26
CA SER A 3 -21.24 11.83 -3.92
C SER A 3 -20.17 11.35 -2.94
N VAL A 4 -20.05 12.00 -1.80
CA VAL A 4 -19.09 11.58 -0.75
C VAL A 4 -19.28 10.14 -0.29
N SER A 5 -20.48 9.56 -0.45
CA SER A 5 -20.77 8.16 -0.12
C SER A 5 -20.52 7.19 -1.29
N SER A 6 -20.26 7.67 -2.50
CA SER A 6 -20.09 6.82 -3.70
C SER A 6 -18.94 5.84 -3.60
N PHE A 7 -17.91 6.12 -2.79
CA PHE A 7 -16.81 5.17 -2.55
C PHE A 7 -17.30 3.83 -2.00
N ALA A 8 -18.44 3.81 -1.30
CA ALA A 8 -19.02 2.57 -0.76
C ALA A 8 -19.70 1.70 -1.83
N LYS A 9 -19.95 2.25 -3.01
CA LYS A 9 -20.49 1.50 -4.17
C LYS A 9 -19.40 0.84 -5.00
N LEU A 10 -18.14 1.24 -4.80
CA LEU A 10 -17.01 0.69 -5.52
C LEU A 10 -16.57 -0.63 -4.88
N VAL A 11 -16.38 -1.64 -5.73
CA VAL A 11 -15.96 -2.99 -5.33
C VAL A 11 -14.50 -3.17 -5.75
N SER A 12 -13.63 -3.50 -4.80
CA SER A 12 -12.20 -3.70 -5.07
C SER A 12 -11.84 -5.18 -5.00
N PRO A 13 -11.38 -5.81 -6.08
CA PRO A 13 -10.68 -7.08 -5.98
C PRO A 13 -9.31 -6.82 -5.35
N THR A 14 -8.96 -7.55 -4.29
CA THR A 14 -7.78 -7.28 -3.46
C THR A 14 -6.75 -8.39 -3.44
N GLU A 15 -7.11 -9.55 -3.96
CA GLU A 15 -6.25 -10.72 -4.02
C GLU A 15 -6.73 -11.65 -5.14
N VAL A 16 -5.83 -12.31 -5.82
CA VAL A 16 -6.17 -13.29 -6.85
C VAL A 16 -5.22 -14.47 -6.83
N LYS A 17 -5.74 -15.69 -7.06
CA LYS A 17 -5.00 -16.93 -7.21
C LYS A 17 -5.60 -17.76 -8.34
N ILE A 18 -4.74 -18.51 -9.04
CA ILE A 18 -5.15 -19.50 -10.04
C ILE A 18 -4.70 -20.89 -9.58
N SER A 19 -5.53 -21.91 -9.81
CA SER A 19 -5.17 -23.29 -9.50
C SER A 19 -3.97 -23.75 -10.37
N PRO A 20 -3.08 -24.63 -9.89
CA PRO A 20 -1.94 -25.11 -10.67
C PRO A 20 -2.31 -25.66 -12.05
N ASN A 21 -3.46 -26.33 -12.18
CA ASN A 21 -3.97 -26.84 -13.46
C ASN A 21 -4.65 -25.78 -14.34
N GLY A 22 -4.71 -24.52 -13.91
CA GLY A 22 -5.29 -23.43 -14.69
C GLY A 22 -6.80 -23.46 -14.89
N VAL A 23 -7.55 -24.25 -14.12
CA VAL A 23 -9.03 -24.41 -14.24
C VAL A 23 -9.81 -23.44 -13.36
N TRP A 24 -9.34 -23.21 -12.13
CA TRP A 24 -10.01 -22.37 -11.15
C TRP A 24 -9.27 -21.08 -10.87
N ILE A 25 -10.01 -19.97 -10.79
CA ILE A 25 -9.54 -18.71 -10.23
C ILE A 25 -10.25 -18.46 -8.91
N ALA A 26 -9.51 -18.01 -7.89
CA ALA A 26 -10.05 -17.51 -6.64
C ALA A 26 -9.64 -16.04 -6.48
N TYR A 27 -10.59 -15.14 -6.29
CA TYR A 27 -10.29 -13.75 -6.01
C TYR A 27 -11.11 -13.22 -4.84
N THR A 28 -10.49 -12.36 -4.03
CA THR A 28 -11.16 -11.72 -2.88
C THR A 28 -11.70 -10.37 -3.30
N ILE A 29 -13.00 -10.15 -3.15
CA ILE A 29 -13.65 -8.85 -3.34
C ILE A 29 -13.84 -8.14 -2.01
N LYS A 30 -13.52 -6.85 -1.98
CA LYS A 30 -13.69 -5.96 -0.84
C LYS A 30 -14.85 -4.99 -1.13
N ARG A 31 -15.82 -4.93 -0.22
CA ARG A 31 -16.98 -4.05 -0.28
C ARG A 31 -17.15 -3.31 1.03
N VAL A 32 -17.49 -2.03 0.94
CA VAL A 32 -17.88 -1.26 2.13
C VAL A 32 -19.36 -1.51 2.41
N ASN A 33 -19.69 -1.87 3.66
CA ASN A 33 -21.06 -2.03 4.13
C ASN A 33 -21.44 -0.83 5.00
N PRO A 34 -22.22 0.14 4.49
CA PRO A 34 -22.61 1.33 5.24
C PRO A 34 -23.46 1.02 6.49
N GLU A 35 -24.37 0.04 6.41
CA GLU A 35 -25.28 -0.32 7.51
C GLU A 35 -24.51 -0.90 8.70
N LYS A 36 -23.55 -1.78 8.42
CA LYS A 36 -22.70 -2.40 9.45
C LYS A 36 -21.52 -1.51 9.84
N ASN A 37 -21.30 -0.38 9.16
CA ASN A 37 -20.13 0.49 9.30
C ASN A 37 -18.77 -0.27 9.21
N LYS A 38 -18.71 -1.32 8.42
CA LYS A 38 -17.55 -2.23 8.27
C LYS A 38 -17.23 -2.44 6.79
N THR A 39 -16.04 -2.93 6.52
CA THR A 39 -15.64 -3.42 5.21
C THR A 39 -15.73 -4.95 5.21
N ALA A 40 -16.53 -5.51 4.30
CA ALA A 40 -16.66 -6.95 4.10
C ALA A 40 -15.69 -7.43 3.01
N ARG A 41 -15.19 -8.64 3.17
CA ARG A 41 -14.40 -9.37 2.17
C ARG A 41 -15.05 -10.69 1.86
N GLN A 42 -14.94 -11.12 0.61
CA GLN A 42 -15.54 -12.38 0.17
C GLN A 42 -14.72 -12.98 -0.95
N ILE A 43 -14.35 -14.25 -0.82
CA ILE A 43 -13.73 -15.01 -1.89
C ILE A 43 -14.81 -15.44 -2.89
N VAL A 44 -14.50 -15.25 -4.16
CA VAL A 44 -15.26 -15.78 -5.30
C VAL A 44 -14.38 -16.80 -6.01
N LEU A 45 -14.89 -18.01 -6.16
CA LEU A 45 -14.32 -19.03 -7.05
C LEU A 45 -14.95 -18.91 -8.42
N HIS A 46 -14.14 -18.97 -9.45
CA HIS A 46 -14.58 -18.92 -10.85
C HIS A 46 -13.94 -20.08 -11.62
N ASN A 47 -14.76 -20.95 -12.15
CA ASN A 47 -14.34 -22.04 -13.01
C ASN A 47 -14.20 -21.52 -14.45
N LEU A 48 -13.03 -21.68 -15.05
CA LEU A 48 -12.73 -21.22 -16.41
C LEU A 48 -13.23 -22.14 -17.53
N GLU A 49 -13.70 -23.35 -17.22
CA GLU A 49 -14.20 -24.30 -18.20
C GLU A 49 -15.71 -24.09 -18.48
N ASP A 50 -16.48 -23.81 -17.43
CA ASP A 50 -17.95 -23.64 -17.52
C ASP A 50 -18.46 -22.25 -17.14
N ASP A 51 -17.57 -21.30 -16.83
CA ASP A 51 -17.82 -19.93 -16.35
C ASP A 51 -18.64 -19.87 -15.04
N GLY A 52 -18.72 -20.99 -14.33
CA GLY A 52 -19.44 -21.11 -13.06
C GLY A 52 -18.77 -20.32 -11.94
N LYS A 53 -19.57 -19.59 -11.15
CA LYS A 53 -19.07 -18.80 -10.00
C LYS A 53 -19.68 -19.30 -8.71
N PHE A 54 -18.83 -19.50 -7.70
CA PHE A 54 -19.22 -19.87 -6.35
C PHE A 54 -18.71 -18.82 -5.36
N PHE A 55 -19.60 -18.30 -4.53
CA PHE A 55 -19.30 -17.26 -3.54
C PHE A 55 -19.14 -17.93 -2.15
N LEU A 56 -17.97 -17.79 -1.56
CA LEU A 56 -17.76 -18.21 -0.18
C LEU A 56 -18.50 -17.27 0.79
N PRO A 57 -18.66 -17.64 2.06
CA PRO A 57 -19.25 -16.75 3.07
C PRO A 57 -18.51 -15.40 3.18
N GLU A 58 -19.19 -14.38 3.70
CA GLU A 58 -18.55 -13.10 4.02
C GLU A 58 -17.39 -13.29 5.01
N ASN A 59 -16.44 -12.35 4.99
CA ASN A 59 -15.22 -12.30 5.78
C ASN A 59 -14.22 -13.42 5.48
N THR A 60 -14.23 -13.94 4.23
CA THR A 60 -13.24 -14.88 3.72
C THR A 60 -12.14 -14.19 2.92
N THR A 61 -10.87 -14.62 3.12
CA THR A 61 -9.68 -14.04 2.53
C THR A 61 -8.57 -15.08 2.34
N LYS A 62 -7.48 -14.68 1.69
CA LYS A 62 -6.24 -15.46 1.52
C LYS A 62 -6.47 -16.84 0.88
N PRO A 63 -7.09 -16.95 -0.31
CA PRO A 63 -7.23 -18.25 -0.98
C PRO A 63 -5.86 -18.84 -1.35
N ARG A 64 -5.70 -20.16 -1.16
CA ARG A 64 -4.52 -20.93 -1.57
C ARG A 64 -4.96 -22.30 -2.09
N PHE A 65 -4.77 -22.54 -3.38
CA PHE A 65 -5.06 -23.85 -3.98
C PHE A 65 -4.03 -24.89 -3.55
N SER A 66 -4.49 -26.11 -3.34
CA SER A 66 -3.60 -27.26 -3.12
C SER A 66 -2.79 -27.57 -4.40
N PRO A 67 -1.59 -28.16 -4.28
CA PRO A 67 -0.75 -28.50 -5.44
C PRO A 67 -1.43 -29.42 -6.47
N ASP A 68 -2.35 -30.26 -6.03
CA ASP A 68 -3.14 -31.17 -6.89
C ASP A 68 -4.39 -30.50 -7.49
N SER A 69 -4.62 -29.20 -7.22
CA SER A 69 -5.76 -28.42 -7.70
C SER A 69 -7.15 -28.94 -7.27
N LYS A 70 -7.23 -29.76 -6.23
CA LYS A 70 -8.51 -30.35 -5.77
C LYS A 70 -9.13 -29.63 -4.59
N ARG A 71 -8.31 -28.85 -3.85
CA ARG A 71 -8.72 -28.19 -2.60
C ARG A 71 -8.32 -26.72 -2.59
N LEU A 72 -9.02 -25.94 -1.77
CA LEU A 72 -8.73 -24.55 -1.49
C LEU A 72 -8.62 -24.34 0.03
N ALA A 73 -7.48 -23.90 0.51
CA ALA A 73 -7.34 -23.36 1.86
C ALA A 73 -7.69 -21.87 1.87
N TYR A 74 -8.39 -21.41 2.89
CA TYR A 74 -8.77 -20.00 3.04
C TYR A 74 -9.01 -19.62 4.50
N LEU A 75 -8.87 -18.34 4.80
CA LEU A 75 -9.21 -17.78 6.11
C LEU A 75 -10.65 -17.28 6.12
N LYS A 76 -11.34 -17.52 7.23
CA LYS A 76 -12.57 -16.83 7.61
C LYS A 76 -12.31 -16.10 8.93
N ARG A 77 -12.58 -14.80 8.98
CA ARG A 77 -12.44 -13.98 10.17
C ARG A 77 -13.81 -13.71 10.78
N ASP A 78 -14.02 -14.16 11.99
CA ASP A 78 -15.06 -13.71 12.88
C ASP A 78 -14.52 -12.52 13.72
N ASP A 79 -15.34 -11.83 14.52
CA ASP A 79 -14.95 -10.54 15.13
C ASP A 79 -13.62 -10.58 15.91
N GLU A 80 -13.26 -11.70 16.56
CA GLU A 80 -12.06 -11.82 17.39
C GLU A 80 -11.09 -12.94 16.95
N GLU A 81 -11.53 -13.84 16.06
CA GLU A 81 -10.77 -15.02 15.69
C GLU A 81 -10.60 -15.17 14.18
N SER A 82 -9.46 -15.74 13.81
CA SER A 82 -9.17 -16.20 12.45
C SER A 82 -9.26 -17.73 12.40
N LYS A 83 -10.04 -18.26 11.45
CA LYS A 83 -10.27 -19.69 11.24
C LYS A 83 -9.72 -20.10 9.88
N LEU A 84 -8.87 -21.12 9.85
CA LEU A 84 -8.37 -21.71 8.62
C LEU A 84 -9.26 -22.88 8.22
N PHE A 85 -9.80 -22.80 7.01
CA PHE A 85 -10.59 -23.86 6.41
C PHE A 85 -9.89 -24.45 5.19
N VAL A 86 -10.17 -25.72 4.91
CA VAL A 86 -9.86 -26.38 3.65
C VAL A 86 -11.17 -26.85 3.01
N MET A 87 -11.38 -26.47 1.76
CA MET A 87 -12.56 -26.80 0.97
C MET A 87 -12.22 -27.76 -0.16
N GLU A 88 -13.01 -28.80 -0.35
CA GLU A 88 -12.98 -29.69 -1.51
C GLU A 88 -13.68 -29.01 -2.71
N LEU A 89 -12.99 -28.82 -3.83
CA LEU A 89 -13.55 -28.12 -4.99
C LEU A 89 -14.66 -28.93 -5.72
N ARG A 90 -14.67 -30.25 -5.58
CA ARG A 90 -15.66 -31.11 -6.24
C ARG A 90 -17.09 -30.96 -5.71
N ASN A 91 -17.25 -30.59 -4.42
CA ASN A 91 -18.55 -30.53 -3.74
C ASN A 91 -18.68 -29.31 -2.82
N PHE A 92 -17.67 -28.44 -2.74
CA PHE A 92 -17.60 -27.22 -1.92
C PHE A 92 -17.78 -27.46 -0.42
N SER A 93 -17.55 -28.70 0.07
CA SER A 93 -17.54 -28.96 1.51
C SER A 93 -16.26 -28.43 2.14
N SER A 94 -16.39 -27.78 3.30
CA SER A 94 -15.26 -27.16 4.01
C SER A 94 -15.04 -27.81 5.37
N GLN A 95 -13.78 -28.07 5.72
CA GLN A 95 -13.31 -28.58 7.00
C GLN A 95 -12.50 -27.53 7.73
N LEU A 96 -12.75 -27.34 9.03
CA LEU A 96 -11.95 -26.46 9.88
C LEU A 96 -10.63 -27.16 10.25
N ILE A 97 -9.50 -26.48 10.01
CA ILE A 97 -8.17 -26.98 10.36
C ILE A 97 -7.76 -26.46 11.74
N THR A 98 -7.87 -25.15 11.95
CA THR A 98 -7.46 -24.52 13.23
C THR A 98 -8.13 -23.17 13.40
N THR A 99 -8.13 -22.67 14.66
CA THR A 99 -8.60 -21.36 15.07
C THR A 99 -7.51 -20.67 15.89
N ALA A 100 -7.27 -19.38 15.68
CA ALA A 100 -6.35 -18.54 16.44
C ALA A 100 -6.80 -17.08 16.45
N ASP A 101 -6.30 -16.29 17.42
CA ASP A 101 -6.55 -14.84 17.48
C ASP A 101 -6.13 -14.15 16.17
N SER A 102 -5.00 -14.60 15.60
CA SER A 102 -4.48 -14.10 14.32
C SER A 102 -3.71 -15.17 13.56
N ILE A 103 -3.93 -15.28 12.25
CA ILE A 103 -3.16 -16.12 11.33
C ILE A 103 -2.50 -15.20 10.31
N SER A 104 -1.16 -15.12 10.35
CA SER A 104 -0.36 -14.26 9.47
C SER A 104 -0.12 -14.92 8.11
N PHE A 105 0.36 -16.16 8.13
CA PHE A 105 0.73 -16.93 6.95
C PHE A 105 0.21 -18.37 7.05
N PHE A 106 -0.01 -18.99 5.93
CA PHE A 106 -0.19 -20.43 5.78
C PHE A 106 0.10 -20.84 4.34
N ASP A 107 0.56 -22.06 4.16
CA ASP A 107 0.80 -22.61 2.83
C ASP A 107 0.77 -24.14 2.85
N TRP A 108 0.54 -24.71 1.66
CA TRP A 108 0.48 -26.14 1.44
C TRP A 108 1.87 -26.78 1.36
N SER A 109 2.03 -27.95 1.96
CA SER A 109 3.17 -28.79 1.60
C SER A 109 3.11 -29.20 0.12
N PRO A 110 4.26 -29.44 -0.54
CA PRO A 110 4.29 -29.88 -1.94
C PRO A 110 3.50 -31.17 -2.21
N SER A 111 3.30 -32.01 -1.20
CA SER A 111 2.48 -33.22 -1.30
C SER A 111 0.98 -32.93 -1.18
N GLY A 112 0.58 -31.73 -0.74
CA GLY A 112 -0.80 -31.38 -0.43
C GLY A 112 -1.38 -32.06 0.81
N ARG A 113 -0.56 -32.80 1.60
CA ARG A 113 -1.03 -33.52 2.80
C ARG A 113 -1.01 -32.67 4.06
N SER A 114 -0.19 -31.65 4.10
CA SER A 114 -0.01 -30.82 5.27
C SER A 114 -0.11 -29.34 4.93
N LEU A 115 -0.45 -28.54 5.95
CA LEU A 115 -0.39 -27.09 5.94
C LEU A 115 0.50 -26.62 7.08
N PHE A 116 1.39 -25.63 6.84
CA PHE A 116 1.86 -24.83 7.95
C PHE A 116 0.96 -23.63 8.15
N VAL A 117 0.89 -23.16 9.40
CA VAL A 117 0.10 -22.00 9.82
C VAL A 117 0.95 -21.19 10.78
N VAL A 118 1.08 -19.89 10.53
CA VAL A 118 1.79 -18.98 11.44
C VAL A 118 0.79 -18.16 12.22
N THR A 119 0.79 -18.33 13.53
CA THR A 119 -0.03 -17.58 14.48
C THR A 119 0.81 -16.60 15.27
N GLN A 120 0.18 -15.67 16.00
CA GLN A 120 0.86 -14.76 16.90
C GLN A 120 0.51 -15.07 18.35
N LYS A 121 1.55 -15.19 19.18
CA LYS A 121 1.45 -15.35 20.63
C LYS A 121 1.93 -14.07 21.28
N LYS A 122 1.04 -13.38 21.99
CA LYS A 122 1.35 -12.18 22.77
C LYS A 122 1.31 -12.50 24.25
N ARG A 123 2.08 -11.75 25.04
CA ARG A 123 1.87 -11.75 26.50
C ARG A 123 0.47 -11.22 26.78
N LYS A 124 -0.24 -11.85 27.70
CA LYS A 124 -1.58 -11.41 28.14
C LYS A 124 -1.46 -10.93 29.59
N ASP A 125 -0.86 -9.76 29.77
CA ASP A 125 -0.94 -9.04 31.05
C ASP A 125 -2.07 -8.00 30.93
N PRO A 126 -3.02 -7.94 31.89
CA PRO A 126 -4.14 -7.01 31.80
C PRO A 126 -3.75 -5.55 32.03
N ASP A 127 -2.62 -5.29 32.71
CA ASP A 127 -2.27 -3.97 33.20
C ASP A 127 -0.96 -3.40 32.62
N LEU A 128 -0.13 -4.24 31.96
CA LEU A 128 1.22 -3.87 31.60
C LEU A 128 1.62 -4.37 30.20
N TYR A 129 2.14 -3.47 29.38
CA TYR A 129 2.98 -3.79 28.24
C TYR A 129 4.45 -3.73 28.65
N PHE A 130 5.22 -4.79 28.38
CA PHE A 130 6.64 -4.82 28.67
C PHE A 130 7.43 -5.17 27.40
N GLU A 131 8.30 -4.25 26.97
CA GLU A 131 9.11 -4.42 25.77
C GLU A 131 10.58 -4.07 26.07
N THR A 132 11.48 -4.80 25.45
CA THR A 132 12.94 -4.58 25.55
C THR A 132 13.57 -4.14 24.23
N HIS A 133 12.78 -4.08 23.18
CA HIS A 133 13.24 -3.77 21.83
C HIS A 133 12.47 -2.56 21.25
N ILE A 134 12.99 -1.99 20.19
CA ILE A 134 12.31 -0.98 19.38
C ILE A 134 11.89 -1.60 18.04
N PRO A 135 10.71 -1.22 17.53
CA PRO A 135 9.71 -0.33 18.14
C PRO A 135 8.89 -1.02 19.22
N VAL A 136 8.35 -0.24 20.19
CA VAL A 136 7.45 -0.78 21.25
C VAL A 136 6.03 -1.02 20.73
N TRP A 137 5.64 -0.37 19.66
CA TRP A 137 4.38 -0.54 18.95
C TRP A 137 4.61 -0.60 17.44
N PHE A 138 3.60 -1.05 16.71
CA PHE A 138 3.62 -1.04 15.25
C PHE A 138 2.27 -0.60 14.73
N ASP A 139 2.27 0.20 13.65
CA ASP A 139 1.03 0.73 13.06
C ASP A 139 0.08 -0.41 12.67
N ALA A 140 -1.21 -0.24 12.96
CA ALA A 140 -2.27 -1.24 12.81
C ALA A 140 -2.13 -2.52 13.66
N LYS A 141 -1.05 -2.69 14.45
CA LYS A 141 -0.86 -3.84 15.36
C LYS A 141 -0.98 -3.44 16.84
N GLY A 142 -0.74 -2.15 17.15
CA GLY A 142 -0.66 -1.66 18.53
C GLY A 142 0.65 -2.04 19.21
N PHE A 143 0.65 -2.13 20.56
CA PHE A 143 1.81 -2.54 21.33
C PHE A 143 2.21 -3.97 21.02
N LEU A 144 3.51 -4.21 20.85
CA LEU A 144 4.04 -5.52 20.43
C LEU A 144 4.10 -6.51 21.60
N ASP A 145 4.50 -6.07 22.79
CA ASP A 145 4.45 -6.83 24.03
C ASP A 145 5.07 -8.23 23.92
N ASP A 146 6.32 -8.28 23.47
CA ASP A 146 7.09 -9.52 23.23
C ASP A 146 6.38 -10.53 22.32
N CYS A 147 5.71 -10.03 21.27
CA CYS A 147 4.99 -10.88 20.31
C CYS A 147 5.91 -11.90 19.64
N ARG A 148 5.47 -13.17 19.62
CA ARG A 148 6.15 -14.28 18.94
C ARG A 148 5.30 -14.81 17.81
N ASP A 149 5.95 -15.19 16.72
CA ASP A 149 5.35 -15.92 15.62
C ASP A 149 5.52 -17.42 15.87
N VAL A 150 4.43 -18.17 15.88
CA VAL A 150 4.43 -19.62 16.12
C VAL A 150 4.03 -20.32 14.84
N PHE A 151 4.91 -21.15 14.32
CA PHE A 151 4.62 -22.06 13.21
C PHE A 151 4.01 -23.34 13.75
N HIS A 152 2.86 -23.71 13.23
CA HIS A 152 2.17 -24.98 13.47
C HIS A 152 2.10 -25.75 12.15
N ILE A 153 2.35 -27.04 12.17
CA ILE A 153 2.23 -27.92 11.01
C ILE A 153 1.09 -28.89 11.24
N PHE A 154 0.06 -28.83 10.40
CA PHE A 154 -1.13 -29.69 10.51
C PHE A 154 -1.16 -30.72 9.39
N ASP A 155 -1.59 -31.97 9.72
CA ASP A 155 -2.10 -32.91 8.73
C ASP A 155 -3.51 -32.50 8.34
N VAL A 156 -3.77 -32.42 7.04
CA VAL A 156 -5.03 -31.87 6.53
C VAL A 156 -6.21 -32.83 6.68
N GLU A 157 -5.97 -34.14 6.63
CA GLU A 157 -7.05 -35.15 6.73
C GLU A 157 -7.52 -35.32 8.17
N SER A 158 -6.56 -35.47 9.10
CA SER A 158 -6.84 -35.68 10.52
C SER A 158 -7.03 -34.40 11.31
N CYS A 159 -6.62 -33.23 10.79
CA CYS A 159 -6.52 -31.94 11.47
C CYS A 159 -5.62 -31.99 12.72
N GLN A 160 -4.73 -32.97 12.83
CA GLN A 160 -3.80 -33.09 13.95
C GLN A 160 -2.58 -32.21 13.70
N GLU A 161 -2.13 -31.53 14.76
CA GLU A 161 -0.86 -30.82 14.76
C GLU A 161 0.29 -31.83 14.83
N LEU A 162 1.16 -31.81 13.83
CA LEU A 162 2.30 -32.72 13.69
C LEU A 162 3.57 -32.17 14.32
N ASP A 163 3.73 -30.85 14.30
CA ASP A 163 4.95 -30.15 14.75
C ASP A 163 4.70 -28.67 14.98
N GLN A 164 5.55 -28.02 15.80
CA GLN A 164 5.52 -26.57 16.01
C GLN A 164 6.90 -26.01 16.36
N PHE A 165 7.13 -24.73 16.02
CA PHE A 165 8.31 -23.98 16.44
C PHE A 165 8.01 -22.47 16.51
N GLU A 166 8.80 -21.74 17.30
CA GLU A 166 8.63 -20.29 17.49
C GLU A 166 9.74 -19.50 16.81
N GLU A 167 9.38 -18.32 16.31
CA GLU A 167 10.27 -17.30 15.74
C GLU A 167 9.84 -15.90 16.14
N ARG A 168 10.63 -14.90 15.75
CA ARG A 168 10.28 -13.48 15.84
C ARG A 168 10.37 -12.81 14.49
N ASN A 169 9.50 -11.82 14.28
CA ASN A 169 9.54 -10.91 13.13
C ASN A 169 9.51 -11.63 11.78
N VAL A 170 8.64 -12.63 11.65
CA VAL A 170 8.40 -13.31 10.37
C VAL A 170 7.73 -12.33 9.40
N VAL A 171 8.38 -12.04 8.27
CA VAL A 171 7.86 -11.13 7.24
C VAL A 171 7.29 -11.86 6.04
N PHE A 172 7.76 -13.07 5.77
CA PHE A 172 7.23 -13.93 4.70
C PHE A 172 7.53 -15.40 4.97
N ALA A 173 6.66 -16.31 4.52
CA ALA A 173 6.87 -17.74 4.63
C ALA A 173 6.11 -18.49 3.53
N PHE A 174 6.71 -19.56 3.02
CA PHE A 174 6.10 -20.49 2.03
C PHE A 174 6.69 -21.89 2.17
N TRP A 175 6.03 -22.89 1.60
CA TRP A 175 6.53 -24.25 1.62
C TRP A 175 7.27 -24.59 0.32
N SER A 176 8.56 -24.87 0.40
CA SER A 176 9.39 -25.36 -0.71
C SER A 176 9.49 -26.90 -0.70
N LYS A 177 10.08 -27.47 -1.76
CA LYS A 177 10.37 -28.92 -1.79
C LYS A 177 11.35 -29.37 -0.70
N GLN A 178 12.18 -28.46 -0.17
CA GLN A 178 13.18 -28.76 0.86
C GLN A 178 12.64 -28.58 2.29
N GLY A 179 11.52 -27.90 2.46
CA GLY A 179 10.93 -27.56 3.75
C GLY A 179 10.28 -26.18 3.74
N ILE A 180 9.95 -25.66 4.92
CA ILE A 180 9.38 -24.33 5.08
C ILE A 180 10.50 -23.30 4.97
N VAL A 181 10.44 -22.43 3.95
CA VAL A 181 11.31 -21.27 3.81
C VAL A 181 10.62 -20.08 4.44
N TYR A 182 11.32 -19.34 5.30
CA TYR A 182 10.77 -18.14 5.92
C TYR A 182 11.85 -17.06 6.04
N THR A 183 11.41 -15.83 6.06
CA THR A 183 12.27 -14.65 6.17
C THR A 183 11.97 -13.93 7.47
N LEU A 184 13.02 -13.68 8.25
CA LEU A 184 12.98 -12.93 9.50
C LEU A 184 13.52 -11.53 9.29
N ALA A 185 12.77 -10.51 9.73
CA ALA A 185 13.28 -9.14 9.77
C ALA A 185 14.24 -8.96 10.96
N HIS A 186 15.31 -8.21 10.71
CA HIS A 186 16.27 -7.86 11.76
C HIS A 186 15.68 -6.77 12.67
N GLU A 187 15.81 -6.90 13.99
CA GLU A 187 15.20 -5.99 14.96
C GLU A 187 15.67 -4.53 14.78
N GLU A 188 16.96 -4.33 14.53
CA GLU A 188 17.52 -2.98 14.34
C GLU A 188 17.22 -2.34 12.98
N ALA A 189 16.79 -3.11 11.99
CA ALA A 189 16.56 -2.62 10.63
C ALA A 189 15.51 -3.48 9.89
N PRO A 190 14.26 -3.51 10.36
CA PRO A 190 13.25 -4.50 10.00
C PRO A 190 12.76 -4.44 8.54
N PHE A 191 13.14 -3.41 7.78
CA PHE A 191 12.76 -3.27 6.37
C PHE A 191 13.93 -3.30 5.40
N THR A 192 15.15 -3.48 5.91
CA THR A 192 16.36 -3.45 5.08
C THR A 192 17.34 -4.57 5.38
N ARG A 193 17.12 -5.34 6.43
CA ARG A 193 17.96 -6.48 6.82
C ARG A 193 17.11 -7.67 7.18
N PHE A 194 17.40 -8.79 6.55
CA PHE A 194 16.66 -10.02 6.70
C PHE A 194 17.58 -11.22 6.81
N ASN A 195 17.09 -12.26 7.48
CA ASN A 195 17.66 -13.60 7.45
C ASN A 195 16.67 -14.53 6.75
N VAL A 196 17.11 -15.23 5.72
CA VAL A 196 16.34 -16.29 5.06
C VAL A 196 16.65 -17.61 5.71
N MET A 197 15.62 -18.28 6.21
CA MET A 197 15.70 -19.50 7.00
C MET A 197 15.03 -20.67 6.27
N LEU A 198 15.49 -21.87 6.54
CA LEU A 198 14.83 -23.12 6.13
C LEU A 198 14.56 -23.98 7.38
N TYR A 199 13.31 -24.41 7.55
CA TYR A 199 12.93 -25.42 8.52
C TYR A 199 12.64 -26.74 7.84
N SER A 200 13.40 -27.77 8.16
CA SER A 200 13.26 -29.12 7.61
C SER A 200 13.72 -30.16 8.64
N GLU A 201 13.05 -31.30 8.71
CA GLU A 201 13.40 -32.40 9.63
C GLU A 201 13.57 -31.94 11.10
N ARG A 202 12.66 -31.06 11.56
CA ARG A 202 12.70 -30.45 12.92
C ARG A 202 13.98 -29.65 13.20
N SER A 203 14.65 -29.18 12.18
CA SER A 203 15.89 -28.40 12.27
C SER A 203 15.75 -27.08 11.52
N LYS A 204 16.36 -26.03 12.08
CA LYS A 204 16.44 -24.70 11.48
C LYS A 204 17.82 -24.49 10.87
N LYS A 205 17.87 -23.99 9.64
CA LYS A 205 19.12 -23.64 8.95
C LYS A 205 19.01 -22.24 8.37
N THR A 206 20.03 -21.42 8.58
CA THR A 206 20.16 -20.13 7.87
C THR A 206 20.61 -20.40 6.43
N VAL A 207 19.84 -19.87 5.49
CA VAL A 207 20.14 -19.94 4.03
C VAL A 207 20.89 -18.69 3.59
N LEU A 208 20.40 -17.51 4.02
CA LEU A 208 21.07 -16.22 3.81
C LEU A 208 20.99 -15.42 5.10
N GLU A 209 22.07 -14.74 5.44
CA GLU A 209 22.16 -13.93 6.65
C GLU A 209 22.39 -12.46 6.32
N ASN A 210 21.70 -11.57 7.04
CA ASN A 210 21.90 -10.13 6.99
C ASN A 210 21.85 -9.54 5.56
N VAL A 211 20.90 -9.98 4.76
CA VAL A 211 20.67 -9.53 3.37
C VAL A 211 19.54 -8.50 3.28
N GLY A 212 19.52 -7.68 2.23
CA GLY A 212 18.42 -6.76 1.94
C GLY A 212 17.31 -7.38 1.09
N MET A 213 17.06 -8.70 1.23
CA MET A 213 16.17 -9.45 0.36
C MET A 213 15.30 -10.42 1.15
N ILE A 214 14.08 -10.63 0.68
CA ILE A 214 13.14 -11.66 1.17
C ILE A 214 13.05 -12.80 0.14
N ALA A 215 12.94 -14.03 0.62
CA ALA A 215 12.60 -15.16 -0.25
C ALA A 215 11.10 -15.16 -0.54
N THR A 216 10.69 -15.29 -1.81
CA THR A 216 9.28 -15.12 -2.23
C THR A 216 8.69 -16.36 -2.88
N ASP A 217 9.51 -17.20 -3.51
CA ASP A 217 9.11 -18.46 -4.15
C ASP A 217 10.33 -19.36 -4.37
N HIS A 218 10.13 -20.56 -4.90
CA HIS A 218 11.18 -21.53 -5.15
C HIS A 218 11.12 -22.14 -6.56
N LEU A 219 12.28 -22.56 -7.01
CA LEU A 219 12.48 -23.46 -8.14
C LEU A 219 12.95 -24.83 -7.63
N GLN A 220 13.14 -25.79 -8.56
CA GLN A 220 13.63 -27.12 -8.19
C GLN A 220 14.93 -27.05 -7.37
N ASP A 221 15.86 -26.20 -7.78
CA ASP A 221 17.21 -26.08 -7.20
C ASP A 221 17.56 -24.65 -6.77
N GLY A 222 16.58 -23.81 -6.42
CA GLY A 222 16.86 -22.42 -6.07
C GLY A 222 15.70 -21.68 -5.43
N LEU A 223 15.97 -20.46 -4.97
CA LEU A 223 14.99 -19.55 -4.39
C LEU A 223 14.88 -18.28 -5.23
N ILE A 224 13.67 -17.80 -5.42
CA ILE A 224 13.39 -16.46 -5.94
C ILE A 224 13.40 -15.48 -4.77
N LEU A 225 14.12 -14.39 -4.94
CA LEU A 225 14.25 -13.33 -3.94
C LEU A 225 13.83 -12.00 -4.53
N LEU A 226 13.23 -11.15 -3.69
CA LEU A 226 12.95 -9.75 -3.99
C LEU A 226 13.71 -8.89 -2.98
N GLY A 227 14.39 -7.85 -3.46
CA GLY A 227 15.07 -6.90 -2.59
C GLY A 227 16.27 -6.23 -3.24
N ARG A 228 17.20 -5.78 -2.41
CA ARG A 228 18.35 -4.95 -2.80
C ARG A 228 19.64 -5.44 -2.17
N LYS A 229 20.77 -5.21 -2.85
CA LYS A 229 22.10 -5.56 -2.31
C LYS A 229 22.54 -4.61 -1.22
N GLN A 230 22.22 -3.33 -1.37
CA GLN A 230 22.52 -2.30 -0.37
C GLN A 230 21.33 -2.15 0.59
N LYS A 231 21.59 -1.66 1.79
CA LYS A 231 20.61 -1.64 2.90
C LYS A 231 19.97 -0.25 3.08
N ASN A 232 19.56 0.38 1.98
CA ASN A 232 18.89 1.68 2.01
C ASN A 232 17.45 1.55 1.53
N VAL A 233 16.51 2.06 2.30
CA VAL A 233 15.07 1.96 2.05
C VAL A 233 14.60 2.64 0.76
N PHE A 234 15.33 3.64 0.26
CA PHE A 234 14.99 4.36 -0.96
C PHE A 234 15.56 3.72 -2.24
N GLN A 235 16.42 2.69 -2.10
CA GLN A 235 16.89 1.94 -3.25
C GLN A 235 15.80 1.05 -3.83
N HIS A 236 16.01 0.64 -5.07
CA HIS A 236 15.09 -0.25 -5.77
C HIS A 236 15.23 -1.69 -5.30
N ASP A 237 14.12 -2.39 -5.28
CA ASP A 237 14.08 -3.83 -5.14
C ASP A 237 14.11 -4.49 -6.51
N TYR A 238 14.98 -5.49 -6.63
CA TYR A 238 15.14 -6.28 -7.85
C TYR A 238 14.87 -7.75 -7.58
N VAL A 239 14.57 -8.49 -8.64
CA VAL A 239 14.38 -9.94 -8.58
C VAL A 239 15.70 -10.65 -8.74
N TYR A 240 15.97 -11.58 -7.84
CA TYR A 240 17.17 -12.42 -7.85
C TYR A 240 16.81 -13.90 -7.82
N LEU A 241 17.72 -14.72 -8.32
CA LEU A 241 17.73 -16.17 -8.19
C LEU A 241 18.92 -16.59 -7.35
N LEU A 242 18.68 -17.23 -6.21
CA LEU A 242 19.70 -17.94 -5.44
C LEU A 242 19.74 -19.38 -5.90
N LYS A 243 20.85 -19.81 -6.53
CA LYS A 243 21.04 -21.18 -7.00
C LYS A 243 22.46 -21.65 -6.71
N ASN A 244 22.64 -22.84 -6.11
CA ASN A 244 23.93 -23.41 -5.74
C ASN A 244 24.82 -22.47 -4.90
N GLY A 245 24.22 -21.65 -4.06
CA GLY A 245 24.93 -20.64 -3.23
C GLY A 245 25.31 -19.37 -3.98
N GLU A 246 25.02 -19.25 -5.27
CA GLU A 246 25.25 -18.05 -6.08
C GLU A 246 23.99 -17.21 -6.21
N LEU A 247 24.13 -15.89 -6.05
CA LEU A 247 23.07 -14.91 -6.20
C LEU A 247 23.14 -14.27 -7.59
N LEU A 248 22.19 -14.62 -8.44
CA LEU A 248 22.08 -14.12 -9.82
C LEU A 248 21.01 -13.02 -9.88
N SER A 249 21.34 -11.86 -10.40
CA SER A 249 20.37 -10.80 -10.66
C SER A 249 19.58 -11.08 -11.93
N LEU A 250 18.26 -11.10 -11.86
CA LEU A 250 17.39 -11.26 -13.02
C LEU A 250 16.98 -9.90 -13.62
N THR A 251 16.77 -8.87 -12.80
CA THR A 251 16.14 -7.62 -13.25
C THR A 251 16.95 -6.34 -13.01
N GLU A 252 18.00 -6.37 -12.19
CA GLU A 252 18.80 -5.17 -11.85
C GLU A 252 19.31 -4.38 -13.08
N ARG A 253 19.63 -5.08 -14.18
CA ARG A 253 20.08 -4.48 -15.44
C ARG A 253 19.06 -3.54 -16.10
N TYR A 254 17.78 -3.62 -15.72
CA TYR A 254 16.71 -2.77 -16.26
C TYR A 254 16.52 -1.48 -15.47
N GLY A 255 17.10 -1.36 -14.26
CA GLY A 255 17.14 -0.15 -13.46
C GLY A 255 15.80 0.33 -12.89
N LEU A 256 14.74 -0.49 -12.93
CA LEU A 256 13.38 -0.16 -12.47
C LEU A 256 13.00 -1.00 -11.25
N ASP A 257 12.22 -0.43 -10.34
CA ASP A 257 11.81 -1.05 -9.09
C ASP A 257 10.78 -2.17 -9.30
N ASN A 258 11.07 -3.36 -8.80
CA ASN A 258 10.16 -4.50 -8.84
C ASN A 258 9.23 -4.60 -7.61
N SER A 259 9.34 -3.68 -6.66
CA SER A 259 8.37 -3.43 -5.60
C SER A 259 7.48 -2.21 -5.88
N GLY A 260 7.63 -1.57 -7.05
CA GLY A 260 6.93 -0.36 -7.44
C GLY A 260 5.42 -0.42 -7.22
N HIS A 261 4.84 0.70 -6.80
CA HIS A 261 3.41 0.79 -6.53
C HIS A 261 2.86 2.17 -6.90
N ILE A 262 1.54 2.25 -7.07
CA ILE A 262 0.77 3.50 -7.20
C ILE A 262 -0.01 3.72 -5.92
N SER A 263 -0.04 4.95 -5.44
CA SER A 263 -0.84 5.37 -4.28
C SER A 263 -2.32 5.30 -4.62
N LEU A 264 -2.94 4.18 -4.29
CA LEU A 264 -4.36 3.90 -4.53
C LEU A 264 -5.16 4.09 -3.25
N GLU A 265 -6.33 4.72 -3.35
CA GLU A 265 -7.20 4.97 -2.21
C GLU A 265 -8.24 3.86 -2.03
N VAL A 266 -9.18 3.73 -2.98
CA VAL A 266 -10.26 2.74 -2.92
C VAL A 266 -9.77 1.35 -3.36
N TRP A 267 -8.82 1.32 -4.26
CA TRP A 267 -8.36 0.14 -4.99
C TRP A 267 -7.15 -0.55 -4.36
N ALA A 268 -6.70 -0.11 -3.19
CA ALA A 268 -5.55 -0.72 -2.53
C ALA A 268 -5.78 -2.22 -2.28
N SER A 269 -4.77 -3.03 -2.63
CA SER A 269 -4.74 -4.46 -2.32
C SER A 269 -4.65 -4.68 -0.80
N ASP A 270 -5.20 -5.78 -0.32
CA ASP A 270 -5.03 -6.21 1.07
C ASP A 270 -3.78 -7.10 1.26
N SER A 271 -3.12 -7.49 0.16
CA SER A 271 -1.91 -8.30 0.17
C SER A 271 -0.90 -7.77 -0.84
N GLU A 272 0.37 -7.87 -0.50
CA GLU A 272 1.44 -7.63 -1.46
C GLU A 272 1.57 -8.82 -2.41
N SER A 273 1.90 -8.54 -3.67
CA SER A 273 2.27 -9.56 -4.65
C SER A 273 3.76 -9.58 -4.86
N TYR A 274 4.35 -10.70 -4.61
CA TYR A 274 5.77 -10.97 -4.76
C TYR A 274 6.08 -11.70 -6.07
N PRO A 275 7.33 -11.67 -6.53
CA PRO A 275 7.76 -12.50 -7.66
C PRO A 275 7.50 -13.99 -7.43
N ILE A 276 7.00 -14.66 -8.46
CA ILE A 276 6.70 -16.11 -8.44
C ILE A 276 7.36 -16.81 -9.64
N ALA A 277 7.73 -18.07 -9.45
CA ALA A 277 8.27 -18.92 -10.50
C ALA A 277 7.25 -19.96 -10.96
N ARG A 278 7.06 -20.11 -12.27
CA ARG A 278 6.24 -21.19 -12.86
C ARG A 278 6.93 -21.72 -14.12
N GLY A 279 7.26 -22.98 -14.11
CA GLY A 279 8.08 -23.57 -15.18
C GLY A 279 9.42 -22.85 -15.32
N GLU A 280 9.72 -22.37 -16.51
CA GLU A 280 10.96 -21.64 -16.83
C GLU A 280 10.81 -20.11 -16.74
N TRP A 281 9.70 -19.59 -16.20
CA TRP A 281 9.41 -18.18 -16.10
C TRP A 281 9.35 -17.69 -14.66
N VAL A 282 9.88 -16.49 -14.44
CA VAL A 282 9.66 -15.71 -13.22
C VAL A 282 8.79 -14.50 -13.56
N TYR A 283 7.68 -14.37 -12.86
CA TYR A 283 6.70 -13.28 -13.00
C TYR A 283 6.91 -12.26 -11.90
N PHE A 284 6.82 -10.97 -12.24
CA PHE A 284 7.05 -9.87 -11.28
C PHE A 284 6.38 -8.58 -11.74
N LYS A 285 6.22 -7.65 -10.80
CA LYS A 285 5.77 -6.28 -11.09
C LYS A 285 6.98 -5.39 -11.37
N THR A 286 6.75 -4.31 -12.13
CA THR A 286 7.75 -3.28 -12.35
C THR A 286 7.08 -1.91 -12.37
N GLY A 287 7.52 -1.01 -11.49
CA GLY A 287 7.11 0.39 -11.51
C GLY A 287 7.77 1.14 -12.66
N ASP A 288 6.96 1.82 -13.48
CA ASP A 288 7.46 2.63 -14.61
C ASP A 288 6.53 3.80 -14.91
N ARG A 289 6.95 5.01 -14.53
CA ARG A 289 6.35 6.32 -14.90
C ARG A 289 4.82 6.36 -14.89
N GLY A 290 4.22 6.15 -13.72
CA GLY A 290 2.77 6.19 -13.56
C GLY A 290 2.03 4.90 -13.92
N SER A 291 2.76 3.82 -14.12
CA SER A 291 2.23 2.46 -14.29
C SER A 291 2.95 1.48 -13.36
N VAL A 292 2.26 0.42 -13.00
CA VAL A 292 2.86 -0.79 -12.41
C VAL A 292 2.57 -1.93 -13.39
N LYS A 293 3.59 -2.26 -14.15
CA LYS A 293 3.55 -3.29 -15.18
C LYS A 293 3.54 -4.69 -14.56
N LEU A 294 3.01 -5.66 -15.29
CA LEU A 294 3.22 -7.08 -15.05
C LEU A 294 4.15 -7.63 -16.13
N GLU A 295 5.25 -8.17 -15.70
CA GLU A 295 6.31 -8.68 -16.58
C GLU A 295 6.69 -10.10 -16.19
N ARG A 296 7.36 -10.80 -17.09
CA ARG A 296 8.00 -12.09 -16.84
C ARG A 296 9.36 -12.17 -17.51
N ILE A 297 10.26 -12.96 -16.92
CA ILE A 297 11.59 -13.23 -17.47
C ILE A 297 11.81 -14.73 -17.59
N HIS A 298 12.32 -15.16 -18.72
CA HIS A 298 12.65 -16.55 -19.00
C HIS A 298 14.03 -16.89 -18.43
N LEU A 299 14.12 -17.95 -17.67
CA LEU A 299 15.32 -18.30 -16.90
C LEU A 299 16.48 -18.82 -17.75
N ILE A 300 16.21 -19.35 -18.95
CA ILE A 300 17.25 -19.94 -19.82
C ILE A 300 17.93 -18.88 -20.69
N ASP A 301 17.14 -18.05 -21.40
CA ASP A 301 17.65 -17.06 -22.35
C ASP A 301 17.54 -15.60 -21.87
N SER A 302 17.06 -15.41 -20.68
CA SER A 302 16.84 -14.08 -20.05
C SER A 302 15.96 -13.14 -20.87
N ARG A 303 15.08 -13.66 -21.73
CA ARG A 303 14.10 -12.89 -22.48
C ARG A 303 13.03 -12.34 -21.52
N LYS A 304 12.83 -11.03 -21.56
CA LYS A 304 11.80 -10.33 -20.79
C LYS A 304 10.57 -10.07 -21.67
N GLU A 305 9.38 -10.33 -21.14
CA GLU A 305 8.10 -10.07 -21.79
C GLU A 305 7.18 -9.26 -20.86
N THR A 306 6.43 -8.33 -21.45
CA THR A 306 5.44 -7.53 -20.74
C THR A 306 4.05 -8.11 -20.99
N ILE A 307 3.35 -8.45 -19.90
CA ILE A 307 1.98 -8.98 -19.91
C ILE A 307 0.97 -7.83 -19.85
N LEU A 308 1.22 -6.83 -18.99
CA LEU A 308 0.45 -5.60 -18.90
C LEU A 308 1.41 -4.41 -18.87
N ALA A 309 1.22 -3.45 -19.79
CA ALA A 309 2.09 -2.28 -19.94
C ALA A 309 1.56 -1.02 -19.26
N GLU A 310 0.23 -0.84 -19.15
CA GLU A 310 -0.40 0.39 -18.65
C GLU A 310 -1.38 0.09 -17.50
N GLY A 311 -1.58 1.09 -16.62
CA GLY A 311 -2.36 0.95 -15.39
C GLY A 311 -1.52 0.43 -14.23
N ALA A 312 -2.16 -0.02 -13.17
CA ALA A 312 -1.47 -0.52 -11.98
C ALA A 312 -1.89 -1.95 -11.65
N VAL A 313 -0.98 -2.91 -11.82
CA VAL A 313 -1.17 -4.26 -11.28
C VAL A 313 -1.00 -4.21 -9.76
N THR A 314 -2.03 -4.63 -9.04
CA THR A 314 -2.00 -4.68 -7.57
C THR A 314 -1.63 -6.07 -7.06
N CYS A 315 -2.15 -7.12 -7.68
CA CYS A 315 -1.79 -8.51 -7.36
C CYS A 315 -1.92 -9.41 -8.59
N PHE A 316 -1.21 -10.53 -8.58
CA PHE A 316 -1.19 -11.50 -9.68
C PHE A 316 -0.85 -12.91 -9.18
N ASP A 317 -1.12 -13.89 -10.04
CA ASP A 317 -0.67 -15.29 -9.91
C ASP A 317 -0.59 -15.95 -11.29
N ALA A 318 0.12 -17.08 -11.40
CA ALA A 318 0.27 -17.82 -12.64
C ALA A 318 0.13 -19.33 -12.41
N SER A 319 -0.46 -20.03 -13.38
CA SER A 319 -0.59 -21.49 -13.38
C SER A 319 0.63 -22.16 -14.06
N GLU A 320 0.75 -23.47 -13.87
CA GLU A 320 1.81 -24.26 -14.49
C GLU A 320 1.71 -24.31 -16.03
N ASP A 321 0.50 -24.17 -16.59
CA ASP A 321 0.25 -24.12 -18.04
C ASP A 321 0.43 -22.71 -18.64
N GLY A 322 0.92 -21.75 -17.85
CA GLY A 322 1.30 -20.41 -18.30
C GLY A 322 0.16 -19.38 -18.40
N LYS A 323 -1.04 -19.68 -17.92
CA LYS A 323 -2.08 -18.67 -17.73
C LYS A 323 -1.69 -17.75 -16.58
N VAL A 324 -1.97 -16.44 -16.73
CA VAL A 324 -1.68 -15.44 -15.70
C VAL A 324 -2.96 -14.71 -15.34
N VAL A 325 -3.30 -14.71 -14.07
CA VAL A 325 -4.42 -13.95 -13.53
C VAL A 325 -3.90 -12.76 -12.72
N TYR A 326 -4.53 -11.60 -12.87
CA TYR A 326 -4.10 -10.40 -12.17
C TYR A 326 -5.24 -9.42 -11.93
N VAL A 327 -5.06 -8.57 -10.94
CA VAL A 327 -5.91 -7.39 -10.70
C VAL A 327 -5.17 -6.18 -11.23
N ALA A 328 -5.83 -5.42 -12.11
CA ALA A 328 -5.31 -4.16 -12.61
C ALA A 328 -6.30 -3.02 -12.39
N VAL A 329 -5.76 -1.85 -12.06
CA VAL A 329 -6.49 -0.60 -11.91
C VAL A 329 -6.14 0.30 -13.08
N ASN A 330 -7.16 0.89 -13.72
CA ASN A 330 -6.96 1.92 -14.75
C ASN A 330 -7.78 3.18 -14.43
N SER A 331 -7.61 4.21 -15.25
CA SER A 331 -8.23 5.52 -15.01
C SER A 331 -9.71 5.61 -15.40
N GLU A 332 -10.28 4.60 -16.05
CA GLU A 332 -11.64 4.63 -16.62
C GLU A 332 -12.63 3.76 -15.83
N ILE A 333 -12.24 2.51 -15.53
CA ILE A 333 -13.14 1.52 -14.93
C ILE A 333 -12.72 1.08 -13.52
N GLY A 334 -11.60 1.62 -12.99
CA GLY A 334 -11.08 1.23 -11.69
C GLY A 334 -10.43 -0.15 -11.69
N ALA A 335 -10.66 -0.93 -10.64
CA ALA A 335 -10.04 -2.25 -10.44
C ALA A 335 -10.91 -3.39 -10.96
N GLU A 336 -10.33 -4.26 -11.80
CA GLU A 336 -10.99 -5.47 -12.30
C GLU A 336 -9.99 -6.64 -12.33
N VAL A 337 -10.51 -7.87 -12.39
CA VAL A 337 -9.71 -9.08 -12.56
C VAL A 337 -9.57 -9.41 -14.03
N TYR A 338 -8.35 -9.74 -14.43
CA TYR A 338 -7.98 -10.10 -15.80
C TYR A 338 -7.31 -11.47 -15.85
N LEU A 339 -7.50 -12.17 -16.95
CA LEU A 339 -6.83 -13.40 -17.31
C LEU A 339 -6.02 -13.17 -18.58
N HIS A 340 -4.71 -13.45 -18.55
CA HIS A 340 -3.87 -13.50 -19.73
C HIS A 340 -3.72 -14.94 -20.17
N ARG A 341 -4.21 -15.26 -21.34
CA ARG A 341 -4.05 -16.55 -22.01
C ARG A 341 -3.83 -16.36 -23.50
N SER A 342 -3.02 -17.19 -24.11
CA SER A 342 -2.76 -17.17 -25.57
C SER A 342 -2.27 -15.79 -26.08
N GLY A 343 -1.55 -15.02 -25.25
CA GLY A 343 -0.95 -13.74 -25.63
C GLY A 343 -1.88 -12.53 -25.50
N TYR A 344 -3.12 -12.67 -25.02
CA TYR A 344 -4.08 -11.58 -24.92
C TYR A 344 -4.68 -11.46 -23.49
N PRO A 345 -4.85 -10.23 -22.97
CA PRO A 345 -5.57 -10.01 -21.73
C PRO A 345 -7.09 -10.08 -21.97
N GLU A 346 -7.78 -10.83 -21.14
CA GLU A 346 -9.23 -10.92 -21.08
C GLU A 346 -9.71 -10.41 -19.73
N ARG A 347 -10.62 -9.43 -19.70
CA ARG A 347 -11.25 -8.97 -18.47
C ARG A 347 -12.33 -9.95 -18.06
N ILE A 348 -12.17 -10.62 -16.91
CA ILE A 348 -13.09 -11.64 -16.43
C ILE A 348 -14.10 -11.13 -15.39
N THR A 349 -13.98 -9.87 -14.95
CA THR A 349 -14.96 -9.24 -14.06
C THR A 349 -15.43 -7.89 -14.58
N SER A 350 -16.59 -7.48 -14.11
CA SER A 350 -17.22 -6.18 -14.41
C SER A 350 -17.82 -5.60 -13.11
N LEU A 351 -17.00 -5.60 -12.04
CA LEU A 351 -17.44 -5.30 -10.67
C LEU A 351 -17.97 -3.88 -10.50
N ASN A 352 -17.42 -2.94 -11.27
CA ASN A 352 -17.69 -1.51 -11.12
C ASN A 352 -18.45 -0.89 -12.29
N LEU A 353 -18.54 -1.55 -13.44
CA LEU A 353 -19.10 -0.96 -14.66
C LEU A 353 -20.52 -0.43 -14.47
N GLN A 354 -21.41 -1.23 -13.88
CA GLN A 354 -22.81 -0.82 -13.69
C GLN A 354 -22.94 0.47 -12.89
N PHE A 355 -22.07 0.66 -11.86
CA PHE A 355 -22.07 1.90 -11.10
C PHE A 355 -21.41 3.05 -11.89
N LEU A 356 -20.27 2.79 -12.52
CA LEU A 356 -19.51 3.82 -13.26
C LEU A 356 -20.29 4.37 -14.47
N GLU A 357 -21.17 3.60 -15.09
CA GLU A 357 -22.09 4.07 -16.12
C GLU A 357 -23.11 5.10 -15.59
N THR A 358 -23.38 5.12 -14.27
CA THR A 358 -24.33 6.07 -13.66
C THR A 358 -23.68 7.39 -13.21
N VAL A 359 -22.35 7.49 -13.25
CA VAL A 359 -21.59 8.66 -12.83
C VAL A 359 -20.64 9.12 -13.95
N PRO A 360 -20.40 10.42 -14.12
CA PRO A 360 -19.43 10.90 -15.09
C PRO A 360 -18.01 10.58 -14.58
N VAL A 361 -17.28 9.73 -15.29
CA VAL A 361 -15.84 9.52 -15.06
C VAL A 361 -15.09 10.56 -15.89
N ARG A 362 -14.41 11.48 -15.21
CA ARG A 362 -13.61 12.51 -15.86
C ARG A 362 -12.29 11.93 -16.33
N LYS A 363 -11.90 12.32 -17.54
CA LYS A 363 -10.64 11.89 -18.15
C LYS A 363 -9.46 12.41 -17.32
N LEU A 364 -8.55 11.52 -16.99
CA LEU A 364 -7.26 11.84 -16.40
C LEU A 364 -6.30 12.26 -17.52
N HIS A 365 -5.78 13.49 -17.45
CA HIS A 365 -4.85 14.04 -18.42
C HIS A 365 -3.43 13.94 -17.91
N HIS A 366 -2.55 13.29 -18.64
CA HIS A 366 -1.11 13.25 -18.36
C HIS A 366 -0.39 14.40 -19.06
N PHE A 367 0.61 14.98 -18.41
CA PHE A 367 1.57 15.90 -19.01
C PHE A 367 2.89 15.88 -18.26
N GLU A 368 3.94 16.32 -18.93
CA GLU A 368 5.27 16.50 -18.35
C GLU A 368 5.60 17.99 -18.23
N TYR A 369 6.41 18.33 -17.23
CA TYR A 369 6.97 19.67 -17.10
C TYR A 369 8.43 19.60 -16.64
N LYS A 370 9.16 20.70 -16.85
CA LYS A 370 10.55 20.84 -16.38
C LYS A 370 10.57 21.51 -15.02
N SER A 371 11.35 20.92 -14.09
CA SER A 371 11.68 21.53 -12.82
C SER A 371 12.79 22.59 -12.97
N PHE A 372 13.19 23.21 -11.87
CA PHE A 372 14.16 24.31 -11.81
C PHE A 372 15.53 23.96 -12.43
N ASP A 373 15.93 22.71 -12.41
CA ASP A 373 17.19 22.18 -12.90
C ASP A 373 17.07 21.41 -14.24
N GLY A 374 15.87 21.44 -14.86
CA GLY A 374 15.62 20.81 -16.15
C GLY A 374 15.20 19.34 -16.08
N ILE A 375 15.12 18.73 -14.88
CA ILE A 375 14.58 17.38 -14.70
C ILE A 375 13.11 17.36 -15.13
N THR A 376 12.72 16.31 -15.85
CA THR A 376 11.33 16.11 -16.28
C THR A 376 10.53 15.46 -15.16
N ILE A 377 9.39 16.05 -14.82
CA ILE A 377 8.45 15.56 -13.81
C ILE A 377 7.14 15.19 -14.52
N ASP A 378 6.62 14.00 -14.22
CA ASP A 378 5.31 13.56 -14.67
C ASP A 378 4.20 14.12 -13.77
N ALA A 379 3.10 14.51 -14.39
CA ALA A 379 1.91 14.95 -13.69
C ALA A 379 0.64 14.50 -14.38
N TRP A 380 -0.41 14.36 -13.60
CA TRP A 380 -1.77 14.04 -14.07
C TRP A 380 -2.73 15.07 -13.49
N TYR A 381 -3.79 15.38 -14.25
CA TYR A 381 -4.81 16.28 -13.73
C TYR A 381 -6.21 15.95 -14.23
N LEU A 382 -7.19 16.32 -13.42
CA LEU A 382 -8.61 16.27 -13.75
C LEU A 382 -9.14 17.68 -13.95
N LYS A 383 -10.08 17.84 -14.90
CA LYS A 383 -10.72 19.11 -15.21
C LYS A 383 -12.14 19.19 -14.62
N PRO A 384 -12.54 20.34 -14.05
CA PRO A 384 -13.96 20.62 -13.77
C PRO A 384 -14.72 20.94 -15.07
N ASP A 385 -16.05 21.11 -14.95
CA ASP A 385 -16.88 21.55 -16.09
C ASP A 385 -16.65 23.03 -16.44
N LYS A 386 -16.32 23.85 -15.43
CA LYS A 386 -16.01 25.27 -15.64
C LYS A 386 -14.53 25.46 -15.94
N PRO A 387 -14.19 26.22 -17.00
CA PRO A 387 -12.79 26.42 -17.38
C PRO A 387 -12.01 27.28 -16.37
N SER A 388 -12.67 28.24 -15.70
CA SER A 388 -12.06 29.08 -14.64
C SER A 388 -12.44 28.53 -13.28
N ALA A 389 -11.49 27.97 -12.55
CA ALA A 389 -11.75 27.27 -11.30
C ALA A 389 -10.51 27.17 -10.41
N PRO A 390 -10.69 26.93 -9.09
CA PRO A 390 -9.55 26.67 -8.20
C PRO A 390 -8.94 25.30 -8.43
N LEU A 391 -7.65 25.19 -8.12
CA LEU A 391 -6.84 23.99 -8.20
C LEU A 391 -6.63 23.38 -6.81
N ILE A 392 -6.68 22.06 -6.71
CA ILE A 392 -6.19 21.31 -5.54
C ILE A 392 -5.01 20.44 -5.97
N VAL A 393 -3.86 20.66 -5.32
CA VAL A 393 -2.64 19.88 -5.52
C VAL A 393 -2.61 18.73 -4.54
N PHE A 394 -2.47 17.52 -5.04
CA PHE A 394 -2.29 16.31 -4.24
C PHE A 394 -0.83 15.91 -4.18
N VAL A 395 -0.34 15.65 -2.98
CA VAL A 395 0.98 15.09 -2.74
C VAL A 395 0.83 13.69 -2.15
N HIS A 396 1.44 12.69 -2.80
CA HIS A 396 1.38 11.30 -2.33
C HIS A 396 2.19 11.08 -1.04
N GLY A 397 1.95 9.95 -0.39
CA GLY A 397 2.75 9.49 0.74
C GLY A 397 4.10 8.89 0.29
N GLY A 398 4.95 8.54 1.24
CA GLY A 398 6.24 7.91 0.98
C GLY A 398 7.38 8.61 1.72
N PRO A 399 8.31 9.34 1.07
CA PRO A 399 8.31 9.95 -0.28
C PRO A 399 8.36 8.98 -1.46
N LYS A 400 8.86 7.75 -1.30
CA LYS A 400 8.91 6.73 -2.33
C LYS A 400 7.50 6.12 -2.55
N GLY A 401 6.52 6.94 -2.96
CA GLY A 401 5.22 6.61 -3.49
C GLY A 401 5.10 7.18 -4.90
N ALA A 402 3.98 6.98 -5.59
CA ALA A 402 3.72 7.57 -6.90
C ALA A 402 2.22 7.69 -7.18
N TYR A 403 1.85 8.67 -8.00
CA TYR A 403 0.59 8.69 -8.74
C TYR A 403 0.79 8.14 -10.16
N GLY A 404 -0.33 7.81 -10.84
CA GLY A 404 -0.27 7.25 -12.18
C GLY A 404 -1.63 7.13 -12.85
N ASN A 405 -1.69 6.30 -13.89
CA ASN A 405 -2.84 6.12 -14.77
C ASN A 405 -3.97 5.31 -14.11
N CYS A 406 -4.51 5.83 -13.00
CA CYS A 406 -5.53 5.17 -12.18
C CYS A 406 -6.73 6.09 -11.90
N LEU A 407 -7.87 5.49 -11.58
CA LEU A 407 -9.07 6.21 -11.15
C LEU A 407 -8.94 6.57 -9.67
N TYR A 408 -8.94 7.87 -9.35
CA TYR A 408 -8.87 8.41 -8.00
C TYR A 408 -10.23 8.93 -7.57
N PHE A 409 -10.88 8.28 -6.61
CA PHE A 409 -12.24 8.62 -6.18
C PHE A 409 -12.35 10.06 -5.67
N LEU A 410 -11.47 10.47 -4.74
CA LEU A 410 -11.51 11.83 -4.20
C LEU A 410 -11.25 12.88 -5.30
N GLY A 411 -10.35 12.59 -6.24
CA GLY A 411 -10.12 13.47 -7.39
C GLY A 411 -11.34 13.61 -8.29
N GLN A 412 -12.02 12.51 -8.60
CA GLN A 412 -13.27 12.53 -9.39
C GLN A 412 -14.36 13.36 -8.68
N LEU A 413 -14.51 13.18 -7.37
CA LEU A 413 -15.44 13.93 -6.54
C LEU A 413 -15.14 15.44 -6.59
N LEU A 414 -13.89 15.83 -6.32
CA LEU A 414 -13.48 17.24 -6.33
C LEU A 414 -13.60 17.88 -7.71
N ALA A 415 -13.23 17.17 -8.77
CA ALA A 415 -13.35 17.69 -10.12
C ALA A 415 -14.82 17.89 -10.53
N GLN A 416 -15.73 17.01 -10.12
CA GLN A 416 -17.17 17.21 -10.30
C GLN A 416 -17.70 18.42 -9.51
N GLU A 417 -17.17 18.65 -8.31
CA GLU A 417 -17.55 19.78 -7.46
C GLU A 417 -16.95 21.12 -7.93
N GLY A 418 -16.18 21.13 -9.03
CA GLY A 418 -15.72 22.34 -9.69
C GLY A 418 -14.25 22.70 -9.42
N PHE A 419 -13.41 21.75 -9.04
CA PHE A 419 -11.97 21.96 -8.83
C PHE A 419 -11.16 21.34 -9.97
N TYR A 420 -10.09 21.98 -10.39
CA TYR A 420 -8.97 21.28 -10.99
C TYR A 420 -8.29 20.43 -9.92
N VAL A 421 -7.81 19.26 -10.29
CA VAL A 421 -7.06 18.38 -9.37
C VAL A 421 -5.75 18.00 -10.03
N LEU A 422 -4.63 18.27 -9.38
CA LEU A 422 -3.28 18.00 -9.88
C LEU A 422 -2.60 16.94 -9.02
N TYR A 423 -2.06 15.94 -9.67
CA TYR A 423 -1.18 14.90 -9.10
C TYR A 423 0.21 15.04 -9.70
N THR A 424 1.25 15.11 -8.88
CA THR A 424 2.65 15.20 -9.34
C THR A 424 3.50 14.11 -8.74
N ASN A 425 4.49 13.64 -9.47
CA ASN A 425 5.53 12.75 -8.95
C ASN A 425 6.86 13.53 -8.84
N PRO A 426 7.07 14.29 -7.75
CA PRO A 426 8.33 15.00 -7.55
C PRO A 426 9.47 14.01 -7.35
N ARG A 427 10.73 14.47 -7.42
CA ARG A 427 11.87 13.63 -7.04
C ARG A 427 11.67 13.05 -5.64
N GLY A 428 12.14 11.83 -5.42
CA GLY A 428 11.78 11.00 -4.27
C GLY A 428 10.71 9.98 -4.57
N SER A 429 9.90 10.20 -5.64
CA SER A 429 8.83 9.28 -6.05
C SER A 429 9.37 7.95 -6.54
N ASP A 430 8.55 6.93 -6.40
CA ASP A 430 8.73 5.60 -6.96
C ASP A 430 8.43 5.56 -8.47
N ASN A 431 8.75 4.44 -9.14
CA ASN A 431 8.47 4.18 -10.55
C ASN A 431 9.33 5.02 -11.53
N TYR A 432 10.47 5.51 -11.07
CA TYR A 432 11.51 6.16 -11.88
C TYR A 432 12.84 5.43 -11.68
N ASP A 433 13.97 6.02 -12.07
CA ASP A 433 15.29 5.46 -11.74
C ASP A 433 15.64 5.64 -10.26
N GLU A 434 16.59 4.84 -9.77
CA GLU A 434 16.98 4.83 -8.36
C GLU A 434 17.51 6.18 -7.87
N ASN A 435 18.22 6.95 -8.72
CA ASN A 435 18.73 8.27 -8.33
C ASN A 435 17.59 9.25 -8.09
N PHE A 436 16.50 9.14 -8.84
CA PHE A 436 15.30 9.95 -8.64
C PHE A 436 14.67 9.69 -7.27
N ALA A 437 14.57 8.43 -6.85
CA ALA A 437 14.07 8.05 -5.53
C ALA A 437 15.01 8.49 -4.40
N LEU A 438 16.32 8.39 -4.60
CA LEU A 438 17.35 8.78 -3.62
C LEU A 438 17.53 10.30 -3.46
N ALA A 439 17.04 11.11 -4.41
CA ALA A 439 17.29 12.56 -4.47
C ALA A 439 16.78 13.34 -3.26
N VAL A 440 15.75 12.83 -2.56
CA VAL A 440 15.19 13.48 -1.35
C VAL A 440 15.98 13.21 -0.08
N LYS A 441 16.91 12.27 -0.11
CA LYS A 441 17.69 11.91 1.07
C LYS A 441 18.48 13.12 1.60
N LYS A 442 18.29 13.48 2.88
CA LYS A 442 18.84 14.66 3.57
C LYS A 442 18.42 16.01 2.95
N LYS A 443 17.44 16.01 2.03
CA LYS A 443 16.97 17.19 1.28
C LYS A 443 15.45 17.28 1.17
N THR A 444 14.71 16.43 1.88
CA THR A 444 13.24 16.40 1.84
C THR A 444 12.66 17.78 2.18
N GLY A 445 11.69 18.23 1.43
CA GLY A 445 11.12 19.58 1.53
C GLY A 445 11.87 20.66 0.73
N LEU A 446 12.99 20.34 0.06
CA LEU A 446 13.77 21.32 -0.72
C LEU A 446 13.51 21.18 -2.22
N GLU A 447 14.19 20.24 -2.87
CA GLU A 447 14.11 20.06 -4.32
C GLU A 447 12.76 19.43 -4.74
N ASP A 448 12.23 18.49 -3.96
CA ASP A 448 10.92 17.89 -4.12
C ASP A 448 9.77 18.90 -3.98
N PHE A 449 9.87 19.84 -3.03
CA PHE A 449 8.96 20.97 -2.92
C PHE A 449 9.05 21.89 -4.16
N SER A 450 10.28 22.17 -4.64
CA SER A 450 10.47 22.95 -5.85
C SER A 450 9.83 22.29 -7.08
N ASP A 451 9.92 20.96 -7.21
CA ASP A 451 9.27 20.21 -8.28
C ASP A 451 7.75 20.42 -8.25
N ILE A 452 7.12 20.32 -7.08
CA ILE A 452 5.68 20.55 -6.91
C ILE A 452 5.30 21.98 -7.33
N MET A 453 6.08 22.98 -6.91
CA MET A 453 5.81 24.37 -7.25
C MET A 453 5.92 24.65 -8.77
N HIS A 454 6.88 24.02 -9.45
CA HIS A 454 6.96 24.07 -10.91
C HIS A 454 5.77 23.40 -11.60
N GLY A 455 5.22 22.34 -11.01
CA GLY A 455 3.97 21.71 -11.43
C GLY A 455 2.77 22.64 -11.33
N VAL A 456 2.65 23.40 -10.23
CA VAL A 456 1.63 24.43 -10.05
C VAL A 456 1.75 25.51 -11.13
N GLU A 457 2.94 26.00 -11.40
CA GLU A 457 3.15 27.01 -12.45
C GLU A 457 2.93 26.44 -13.87
N ALA A 458 3.23 25.17 -14.09
CA ALA A 458 2.99 24.50 -15.37
C ALA A 458 1.50 24.35 -15.67
N ILE A 459 0.69 23.97 -14.68
CA ILE A 459 -0.76 23.83 -14.87
C ILE A 459 -1.44 25.20 -15.03
N LYS A 460 -1.01 26.24 -14.32
CA LYS A 460 -1.51 27.62 -14.48
C LYS A 460 -1.27 28.19 -15.89
N LYS A 461 -0.23 27.73 -16.60
CA LYS A 461 0.01 28.10 -18.00
C LYS A 461 -0.92 27.38 -18.98
N LYS A 462 -1.51 26.25 -18.58
CA LYS A 462 -2.39 25.40 -19.41
C LYS A 462 -3.87 25.70 -19.18
N GLU A 463 -4.24 26.04 -17.94
CA GLU A 463 -5.62 26.13 -17.48
C GLU A 463 -5.82 27.44 -16.70
N ASP A 464 -7.05 27.95 -16.68
CA ASP A 464 -7.40 29.18 -15.96
C ASP A 464 -7.66 28.87 -14.47
N ILE A 465 -6.58 28.91 -13.68
CA ILE A 465 -6.58 28.60 -12.25
C ILE A 465 -6.77 29.89 -11.44
N THR A 466 -7.83 29.95 -10.65
CA THR A 466 -8.15 31.12 -9.80
C THR A 466 -7.41 31.14 -8.48
N ASP A 467 -7.37 30.02 -7.79
CA ASP A 467 -6.77 29.83 -6.47
C ASP A 467 -6.15 28.44 -6.37
N VAL A 468 -5.26 28.23 -5.40
CA VAL A 468 -4.58 26.95 -5.22
C VAL A 468 -4.73 26.45 -3.80
N GLY A 469 -5.24 25.23 -3.64
CA GLY A 469 -5.19 24.45 -2.41
C GLY A 469 -4.16 23.35 -2.50
N ILE A 470 -3.73 22.83 -1.35
CA ILE A 470 -2.80 21.69 -1.26
C ILE A 470 -3.30 20.67 -0.23
N THR A 471 -3.13 19.39 -0.54
CA THR A 471 -3.46 18.30 0.38
C THR A 471 -2.55 17.09 0.16
N GLY A 472 -2.40 16.31 1.20
CA GLY A 472 -1.69 15.03 1.16
C GLY A 472 -1.73 14.32 2.50
N ILE A 473 -1.38 13.04 2.47
CA ILE A 473 -1.30 12.17 3.66
C ILE A 473 0.14 11.71 3.90
N SER A 474 0.53 11.51 5.17
CA SER A 474 1.86 10.99 5.52
C SER A 474 2.96 11.97 5.09
N TYR A 475 3.93 11.54 4.26
CA TYR A 475 4.86 12.47 3.61
C TYR A 475 4.13 13.59 2.85
N GLY A 476 2.99 13.29 2.18
CA GLY A 476 2.17 14.33 1.56
C GLY A 476 1.59 15.32 2.56
N GLY A 477 1.25 14.88 3.77
CA GLY A 477 0.87 15.74 4.90
C GLY A 477 2.04 16.58 5.42
N PHE A 478 3.25 15.99 5.53
CA PHE A 478 4.48 16.73 5.80
C PHE A 478 4.70 17.83 4.74
N MET A 479 4.63 17.47 3.46
CA MET A 479 4.84 18.42 2.37
C MET A 479 3.77 19.54 2.37
N THR A 480 2.53 19.23 2.73
CA THR A 480 1.46 20.22 2.93
C THR A 480 1.83 21.20 4.06
N ASN A 481 2.23 20.68 5.23
CA ASN A 481 2.70 21.50 6.35
C ASN A 481 3.91 22.34 5.98
N TRP A 482 4.87 21.75 5.26
CA TRP A 482 6.08 22.41 4.78
C TRP A 482 5.75 23.54 3.80
N ALA A 483 4.98 23.25 2.77
CA ALA A 483 4.65 24.20 1.71
C ALA A 483 4.05 25.51 2.24
N ILE A 484 3.09 25.44 3.16
CA ILE A 484 2.45 26.64 3.73
C ILE A 484 3.36 27.44 4.65
N THR A 485 4.50 26.87 5.07
CA THR A 485 5.53 27.61 5.81
C THR A 485 6.56 28.28 4.89
N GLN A 486 6.67 27.85 3.62
CA GLN A 486 7.66 28.33 2.65
C GLN A 486 7.08 29.32 1.63
N THR A 487 5.78 29.27 1.34
CA THR A 487 5.14 30.13 0.33
C THR A 487 3.73 30.55 0.74
N ASN A 488 3.26 31.64 0.15
CA ASN A 488 1.87 32.11 0.26
C ASN A 488 1.03 31.74 -0.98
N THR A 489 1.50 30.87 -1.84
CA THR A 489 0.80 30.44 -3.07
C THR A 489 -0.50 29.72 -2.76
N PHE A 490 -0.56 29.01 -1.64
CA PHE A 490 -1.73 28.21 -1.26
C PHE A 490 -2.73 29.02 -0.43
N THR A 491 -3.98 29.05 -0.90
CA THR A 491 -5.10 29.76 -0.25
C THR A 491 -5.77 28.88 0.82
N ALA A 492 -5.62 27.55 0.74
CA ALA A 492 -6.12 26.59 1.73
C ALA A 492 -5.27 25.34 1.74
N ALA A 493 -5.15 24.66 2.88
CA ALA A 493 -4.37 23.45 3.04
C ALA A 493 -5.08 22.41 3.91
N VAL A 494 -5.03 21.14 3.51
CA VAL A 494 -5.51 20.01 4.33
C VAL A 494 -4.37 19.00 4.48
N SER A 495 -3.87 18.84 5.70
CA SER A 495 -2.79 17.90 6.02
C SER A 495 -3.35 16.70 6.77
N GLU A 496 -3.12 15.50 6.25
CA GLU A 496 -3.58 14.26 6.87
C GLU A 496 -2.40 13.46 7.40
N ASN A 497 -2.44 13.09 8.69
CA ASN A 497 -1.41 12.25 9.33
C ASN A 497 0.02 12.71 8.95
N GLY A 498 0.24 14.04 8.92
CA GLY A 498 1.47 14.64 8.41
C GLY A 498 2.47 14.95 9.51
N ILE A 499 3.76 14.87 9.17
CA ILE A 499 4.85 15.20 10.08
C ILE A 499 5.01 16.72 10.18
N SER A 500 5.31 17.22 11.38
CA SER A 500 5.63 18.62 11.67
C SER A 500 7.00 18.81 12.31
N TYR A 501 7.50 17.77 13.02
CA TYR A 501 8.80 17.79 13.67
C TYR A 501 9.50 16.42 13.54
N TRP A 502 10.55 16.37 12.76
CA TRP A 502 11.27 15.13 12.45
C TRP A 502 11.91 14.46 13.68
N PHE A 503 12.36 15.22 14.69
CA PHE A 503 12.95 14.60 15.87
C PHE A 503 11.93 13.80 16.68
N THR A 504 10.71 14.30 16.86
CA THR A 504 9.65 13.52 17.54
C THR A 504 9.13 12.40 16.65
N SER A 505 9.11 12.56 15.32
CA SER A 505 8.88 11.45 14.38
C SER A 505 9.89 10.33 14.61
N TYR A 506 11.19 10.64 14.64
CA TYR A 506 12.23 9.66 14.96
C TYR A 506 11.97 8.93 16.28
N ALA A 507 11.57 9.65 17.33
CA ALA A 507 11.46 9.10 18.68
C ALA A 507 10.16 8.29 18.90
N PHE A 508 9.04 8.67 18.26
CA PHE A 508 7.72 8.10 18.52
C PHE A 508 7.18 7.22 17.41
N SER A 509 7.63 7.39 16.14
CA SER A 509 7.18 6.55 15.04
C SER A 509 7.65 5.11 15.17
N ASP A 510 6.81 4.18 14.78
CA ASP A 510 7.14 2.75 14.69
C ASP A 510 8.29 2.43 13.72
N ILE A 511 8.58 3.34 12.80
CA ILE A 511 9.68 3.24 11.83
C ILE A 511 10.72 4.35 11.97
N GLY A 512 10.50 5.38 12.79
CA GLY A 512 11.33 6.58 12.86
C GLY A 512 12.79 6.28 13.17
N PHE A 513 13.06 5.35 14.07
CA PHE A 513 14.42 5.01 14.52
C PHE A 513 15.37 4.54 13.40
N TRP A 514 14.85 4.10 12.25
CA TRP A 514 15.64 3.72 11.08
C TRP A 514 15.25 4.51 9.82
N PHE A 515 13.96 4.79 9.59
CA PHE A 515 13.49 5.50 8.40
C PHE A 515 13.94 6.97 8.40
N ASP A 516 13.72 7.70 9.51
CA ASP A 516 14.09 9.10 9.60
C ASP A 516 15.61 9.27 9.60
N LYS A 517 16.37 8.32 10.16
CA LYS A 517 17.84 8.29 10.02
C LYS A 517 18.29 8.19 8.56
N ASN A 518 17.57 7.41 7.73
CA ASN A 518 17.88 7.30 6.31
C ASN A 518 17.45 8.55 5.52
N LEU A 519 16.34 9.18 5.89
CA LEU A 519 15.76 10.31 5.16
C LEU A 519 16.35 11.66 5.59
N ILE A 520 16.49 11.92 6.87
CA ILE A 520 16.79 13.23 7.44
C ILE A 520 18.28 13.37 7.81
N GLY A 521 18.81 12.40 8.54
CA GLY A 521 20.20 12.42 9.01
C GLY A 521 20.49 11.26 9.96
N GLU A 522 21.74 10.82 10.01
CA GLU A 522 22.13 9.58 10.71
C GLU A 522 22.10 9.71 12.24
N ASP A 523 22.40 10.90 12.76
CA ASP A 523 22.39 11.17 14.21
C ASP A 523 21.34 12.24 14.56
N PRO A 524 20.16 11.82 15.05
CA PRO A 524 19.07 12.74 15.38
C PRO A 524 19.38 13.74 16.49
N LEU A 525 20.40 13.46 17.34
CA LEU A 525 20.77 14.32 18.45
C LEU A 525 21.65 15.50 18.04
N VAL A 526 22.38 15.38 16.92
CA VAL A 526 23.34 16.39 16.48
C VAL A 526 23.10 16.92 15.06
N ASP A 527 22.37 16.17 14.20
CA ASP A 527 22.11 16.58 12.84
C ASP A 527 21.05 17.70 12.79
N GLU A 528 21.47 18.88 12.40
CA GLU A 528 20.61 20.07 12.32
C GLU A 528 19.44 19.91 11.34
N ASN A 529 19.45 18.93 10.42
CA ASN A 529 18.37 18.68 9.49
C ASN A 529 17.07 18.32 10.22
N TYR A 530 17.13 17.64 11.37
CA TYR A 530 15.96 17.38 12.20
C TYR A 530 15.23 18.64 12.62
N ARG A 531 15.92 19.77 12.69
CA ARG A 531 15.33 21.08 12.93
C ARG A 531 15.05 21.84 11.63
N LYS A 532 16.04 21.93 10.73
CA LYS A 532 15.98 22.74 9.51
C LYS A 532 14.88 22.31 8.55
N LEU A 533 14.61 20.99 8.48
CA LEU A 533 13.59 20.40 7.58
C LEU A 533 12.23 20.19 8.28
N SER A 534 12.04 20.71 9.48
CA SER A 534 10.80 20.55 10.25
C SER A 534 9.88 21.77 10.14
N PRO A 535 8.65 21.61 9.61
CA PRO A 535 7.69 22.70 9.42
C PRO A 535 7.43 23.57 10.66
N ILE A 536 7.40 22.96 11.84
CA ILE A 536 7.05 23.63 13.10
C ILE A 536 7.93 24.85 13.40
N PHE A 537 9.20 24.84 13.02
CA PHE A 537 10.13 25.96 13.26
C PHE A 537 9.88 27.17 12.34
N TYR A 538 9.06 27.00 11.32
CA TYR A 538 8.65 28.04 10.37
C TYR A 538 7.18 28.43 10.52
N ALA A 539 6.49 27.99 11.57
CA ALA A 539 5.08 28.23 11.84
C ALA A 539 4.68 29.72 11.81
N LYS A 540 5.59 30.63 12.19
CA LYS A 540 5.38 32.09 12.12
C LYS A 540 5.04 32.57 10.70
N ASN A 541 5.57 31.91 9.67
CA ASN A 541 5.38 32.28 8.26
C ASN A 541 3.98 31.91 7.75
N VAL A 542 3.28 30.97 8.40
CA VAL A 542 2.00 30.45 7.93
C VAL A 542 0.94 31.56 7.87
N LYS A 543 0.35 31.74 6.67
CA LYS A 543 -0.82 32.60 6.44
C LYS A 543 -2.01 31.80 5.92
N THR A 544 -1.77 30.64 5.38
CA THR A 544 -2.74 29.73 4.78
C THR A 544 -3.61 29.10 5.86
N PRO A 545 -4.95 29.17 5.78
CA PRO A 545 -5.85 28.38 6.61
C PRO A 545 -5.55 26.88 6.48
N LEU A 546 -5.42 26.19 7.61
CA LEU A 546 -5.03 24.78 7.66
C LEU A 546 -6.07 23.93 8.38
N LEU A 547 -6.47 22.82 7.75
CA LEU A 547 -7.20 21.73 8.39
C LEU A 547 -6.24 20.55 8.58
N LEU A 548 -6.03 20.15 9.84
CA LEU A 548 -5.31 18.93 10.21
C LEU A 548 -6.33 17.80 10.41
N ILE A 549 -6.10 16.66 9.78
CA ILE A 549 -6.90 15.44 9.97
C ILE A 549 -5.95 14.36 10.47
N HIS A 550 -6.26 13.70 11.60
CA HIS A 550 -5.40 12.67 12.18
C HIS A 550 -6.19 11.54 12.82
N SER A 551 -5.59 10.36 12.90
CA SER A 551 -6.14 9.20 13.60
C SER A 551 -5.40 8.94 14.92
N LEU A 552 -6.16 8.66 16.00
CA LEU A 552 -5.60 8.48 17.34
C LEU A 552 -4.61 7.32 17.45
N GLU A 553 -4.83 6.25 16.69
CA GLU A 553 -4.03 5.02 16.71
C GLU A 553 -3.00 4.97 15.57
N ASP A 554 -2.62 6.14 15.02
CA ASP A 554 -1.54 6.25 14.05
C ASP A 554 -0.19 6.20 14.77
N TYR A 555 0.50 5.09 14.64
CA TYR A 555 1.84 4.89 15.19
C TYR A 555 2.95 5.12 14.15
N ARG A 556 2.59 5.32 12.86
CA ARG A 556 3.50 5.61 11.76
C ARG A 556 3.90 7.09 11.73
N CYS A 557 2.90 7.98 11.72
CA CYS A 557 3.06 9.41 11.95
C CYS A 557 2.24 9.74 13.20
N PRO A 558 2.81 9.66 14.41
CA PRO A 558 2.03 9.72 15.64
C PRO A 558 1.29 11.06 15.82
N LEU A 559 0.19 11.03 16.58
CA LEU A 559 -0.73 12.16 16.75
C LEU A 559 -0.06 13.44 17.29
N ASP A 560 1.05 13.30 18.05
CA ASP A 560 1.85 14.43 18.55
C ASP A 560 2.25 15.39 17.42
N GLN A 561 2.48 14.89 16.21
CA GLN A 561 2.86 15.68 15.04
C GLN A 561 1.82 16.75 14.71
N SER A 562 0.54 16.36 14.65
CA SER A 562 -0.56 17.30 14.41
C SER A 562 -0.87 18.16 15.63
N LEU A 563 -0.81 17.60 16.84
CA LEU A 563 -1.11 18.36 18.08
C LEU A 563 -0.09 19.47 18.33
N MET A 564 1.22 19.20 18.15
CA MET A 564 2.26 20.21 18.29
C MET A 564 2.07 21.35 17.28
N PHE A 565 1.85 21.01 16.01
CA PHE A 565 1.69 22.04 14.97
C PHE A 565 0.43 22.85 15.17
N TYR A 566 -0.69 22.21 15.54
CA TYR A 566 -1.94 22.86 15.90
C TYR A 566 -1.76 23.85 17.06
N THR A 567 -1.12 23.42 18.15
CA THR A 567 -0.91 24.23 19.34
C THR A 567 -0.07 25.46 19.03
N VAL A 568 1.05 25.28 18.32
CA VAL A 568 1.95 26.39 17.95
C VAL A 568 1.25 27.39 17.02
N LEU A 569 0.50 26.88 16.02
CA LEU A 569 -0.24 27.78 15.11
C LEU A 569 -1.36 28.53 15.83
N LYS A 570 -2.07 27.90 16.76
CA LYS A 570 -3.09 28.57 17.59
C LYS A 570 -2.50 29.67 18.49
N ASP A 571 -1.40 29.38 19.16
CA ASP A 571 -0.69 30.36 20.00
C ASP A 571 -0.19 31.57 19.18
N LEU A 572 0.19 31.34 17.93
CA LEU A 572 0.55 32.39 16.97
C LEU A 572 -0.66 33.10 16.33
N GLY A 573 -1.90 32.81 16.74
CA GLY A 573 -3.12 33.40 16.21
C GLY A 573 -3.44 33.02 14.76
N LYS A 574 -2.92 31.90 14.25
CA LYS A 574 -3.14 31.44 12.88
C LYS A 574 -4.49 30.72 12.75
N GLU A 575 -5.07 30.74 11.54
CA GLU A 575 -6.29 30.00 11.25
C GLU A 575 -5.95 28.53 11.05
N VAL A 576 -6.20 27.71 12.07
CA VAL A 576 -5.98 26.26 12.04
C VAL A 576 -7.10 25.52 12.73
N TYR A 577 -7.49 24.39 12.16
CA TYR A 577 -8.50 23.46 12.64
C TYR A 577 -7.89 22.07 12.75
N ILE A 578 -8.43 21.23 13.66
CA ILE A 578 -8.00 19.85 13.82
C ILE A 578 -9.20 18.92 13.97
N ALA A 579 -9.21 17.85 13.19
CA ALA A 579 -10.16 16.75 13.29
C ALA A 579 -9.41 15.48 13.67
N ILE A 580 -9.74 14.90 14.84
CA ILE A 580 -9.10 13.68 15.33
C ILE A 580 -10.11 12.55 15.31
N PHE A 581 -9.84 11.52 14.54
CA PHE A 581 -10.62 10.29 14.56
C PHE A 581 -10.21 9.44 15.77
N LYS A 582 -11.19 9.05 16.59
CA LYS A 582 -10.99 8.33 17.85
C LYS A 582 -10.42 6.92 17.68
N LYS A 583 -10.47 6.37 16.48
CA LYS A 583 -9.92 5.07 16.08
C LYS A 583 -9.32 5.18 14.69
N GLY A 584 -8.42 4.27 14.38
CA GLY A 584 -7.81 4.15 13.06
C GLY A 584 -6.30 4.37 13.10
N ALA A 585 -5.62 3.54 12.33
CA ALA A 585 -4.19 3.55 12.10
C ALA A 585 -3.81 4.54 10.98
N HIS A 586 -2.56 4.55 10.56
CA HIS A 586 -2.03 5.41 9.51
C HIS A 586 -2.80 5.32 8.19
N GLY A 587 -3.17 4.08 7.80
CA GLY A 587 -3.93 3.81 6.58
C GLY A 587 -5.43 4.13 6.65
N HIS A 588 -5.87 5.08 7.46
CA HIS A 588 -7.28 5.40 7.71
C HIS A 588 -8.08 5.75 6.45
N SER A 589 -7.45 6.38 5.47
CA SER A 589 -8.07 6.75 4.19
C SER A 589 -8.49 5.53 3.36
N VAL A 590 -7.82 4.40 3.55
CA VAL A 590 -8.03 3.13 2.83
C VAL A 590 -8.80 2.12 3.68
N HIS A 591 -8.39 1.96 4.96
CA HIS A 591 -8.86 0.89 5.84
C HIS A 591 -9.84 1.36 6.93
N GLY A 592 -10.06 2.67 7.06
CA GLY A 592 -11.03 3.24 8.00
C GLY A 592 -12.45 2.70 7.77
N SER A 593 -13.27 2.73 8.84
CA SER A 593 -14.69 2.38 8.76
C SER A 593 -15.43 3.26 7.75
N TYR A 594 -16.62 2.85 7.32
CA TYR A 594 -17.44 3.66 6.42
C TYR A 594 -17.66 5.09 6.94
N SER A 595 -18.07 5.23 8.20
CA SER A 595 -18.34 6.55 8.81
C SER A 595 -17.07 7.40 8.93
N HIS A 596 -15.91 6.79 9.19
CA HIS A 596 -14.62 7.46 9.22
C HIS A 596 -14.28 8.04 7.84
N ARG A 597 -14.28 7.21 6.82
CA ARG A 597 -13.97 7.62 5.44
C ARG A 597 -14.97 8.65 4.91
N LEU A 598 -16.27 8.47 5.18
CA LEU A 598 -17.31 9.43 4.80
C LEU A 598 -17.06 10.82 5.41
N LYS A 599 -16.76 10.89 6.71
CA LYS A 599 -16.45 12.14 7.40
C LYS A 599 -15.17 12.78 6.87
N ARG A 600 -14.15 11.98 6.60
CA ARG A 600 -12.91 12.45 5.98
C ARG A 600 -13.18 13.15 4.65
N TYR A 601 -13.93 12.51 3.74
CA TYR A 601 -14.27 13.10 2.44
C TYR A 601 -15.09 14.38 2.58
N LYS A 602 -16.08 14.41 3.48
CA LYS A 602 -16.87 15.61 3.77
C LYS A 602 -15.98 16.74 4.28
N LEU A 603 -15.10 16.50 5.23
CA LEU A 603 -14.19 17.50 5.80
C LEU A 603 -13.28 18.12 4.71
N ILE A 604 -12.65 17.30 3.88
CA ILE A 604 -11.76 17.75 2.79
C ILE A 604 -12.55 18.59 1.78
N LEU A 605 -13.68 18.07 1.30
CA LEU A 605 -14.51 18.74 0.30
C LEU A 605 -15.03 20.09 0.81
N GLU A 606 -15.67 20.11 1.99
CA GLU A 606 -16.28 21.31 2.53
C GLU A 606 -15.23 22.37 2.93
N PHE A 607 -14.07 21.95 3.43
CA PHE A 607 -13.00 22.90 3.72
C PHE A 607 -12.54 23.63 2.46
N PHE A 608 -12.25 22.90 1.39
CA PHE A 608 -11.84 23.52 0.13
C PHE A 608 -12.97 24.34 -0.51
N LYS A 609 -14.22 23.89 -0.51
CA LYS A 609 -15.36 24.66 -1.01
C LYS A 609 -15.50 26.00 -0.28
N GLN A 610 -15.47 25.98 1.04
CA GLN A 610 -15.63 27.19 1.86
C GLN A 610 -14.46 28.17 1.66
N LYS A 611 -13.22 27.67 1.58
CA LYS A 611 -12.03 28.52 1.46
C LYS A 611 -11.74 28.97 0.03
N LEU A 612 -11.87 28.11 -0.95
CA LEU A 612 -11.45 28.41 -2.33
C LEU A 612 -12.58 28.94 -3.20
N MET A 613 -13.83 28.48 -3.02
CA MET A 613 -14.97 28.91 -3.83
C MET A 613 -15.82 29.98 -3.15
N LEU A 614 -16.22 29.73 -1.89
CA LEU A 614 -17.11 30.63 -1.16
C LEU A 614 -16.36 31.78 -0.47
N LYS A 615 -15.03 31.70 -0.41
CA LYS A 615 -14.14 32.72 0.19
C LYS A 615 -14.53 33.08 1.63
N ARG A 616 -15.04 32.10 2.40
CA ARG A 616 -15.43 32.34 3.78
C ARG A 616 -14.22 32.70 4.65
N GLU A 617 -14.35 33.72 5.46
CA GLU A 617 -13.30 34.17 6.38
C GLU A 617 -12.91 33.05 7.35
N LYS A 618 -13.89 32.32 7.89
CA LYS A 618 -13.67 31.16 8.78
C LYS A 618 -14.35 29.91 8.24
N PHE A 619 -13.74 28.76 8.50
CA PHE A 619 -14.36 27.48 8.20
C PHE A 619 -15.46 27.15 9.21
N ASP A 620 -16.62 26.74 8.69
CA ASP A 620 -17.75 26.23 9.48
C ASP A 620 -17.78 24.69 9.39
N PRO A 621 -17.31 23.98 10.43
CA PRO A 621 -17.28 22.52 10.43
C PRO A 621 -18.68 21.89 10.53
N GLU A 622 -19.71 22.61 11.01
CA GLU A 622 -21.07 22.08 11.15
C GLU A 622 -21.66 21.72 9.77
N GLU A 623 -21.22 22.39 8.71
CA GLU A 623 -21.64 22.06 7.35
C GLU A 623 -21.20 20.66 6.92
N CYS A 624 -20.09 20.13 7.45
CA CYS A 624 -19.62 18.78 7.18
C CYS A 624 -20.54 17.70 7.78
N PHE A 625 -21.34 18.05 8.77
CA PHE A 625 -22.15 17.09 9.53
C PHE A 625 -23.66 17.24 9.28
N LYS A 626 -24.08 18.23 8.50
CA LYS A 626 -25.45 18.30 7.99
C LYS A 626 -25.75 17.08 7.13
N THR A 627 -26.86 16.39 7.40
CA THR A 627 -27.32 15.16 6.74
C THR A 627 -27.78 15.40 5.30
#